data_fa42a565a08e10ef331c615fe2686832
#
_entry.id   fa42a565a08e10ef331c615fe2686832
#
_cell.length_a   1.000
_cell.length_b   1.000
_cell.length_c   1.000
_cell.angle_alpha   90.00
_cell.angle_beta   90.00
_cell.angle_gamma   90.00
#
_symmetry.space_group_name_H-M   'P 1'
#
loop_
_entity.id
_entity.type
_entity.pdbx_description
1 polymer ?
#
loop_
_entity_poly.entity_id
_entity_poly.type
_entity_poly.pdbx_seq_one_letter_code
_entity_poly.pdbx_strand_id
1 'polypeptide(L)'
;MFQKRINKAKRSNEQMRRLSWKTWVRVAAVILIMLLPFAGYWQGKESVKQTFADIVVEAPLGARTKLYLPDGTLVWLNAGSKIVYSQGFGVDDRRLKMEGEGYFEVTRNPDIPFEVKTKEVNLKVLGTKFNFRNYPDDDEAIVNLMEGKVALHNEIKCMPELYLKPDEKMVMNKATGEMKKTSTKAKRSNTWINDELFFDELPLKHIAKRLMRSYGVEIIVADSLQDKRFYGVFKVQGNTIKDVLDAMASTNQMKYRYENGKYIFCLLYTSPSPRD
;
A
#
# COMPACT_ATOMS: atom_id res chain seq x y z
N MET A 1 73.45 -6.13 55.74
CA MET A 1 72.77 -4.88 55.32
C MET A 1 72.07 -5.02 53.97
N PHE A 2 72.50 -5.84 53.06
CA PHE A 2 71.97 -6.01 51.66
C PHE A 2 70.54 -6.65 51.59
N GLN A 3 70.28 -7.67 52.40
CA GLN A 3 69.01 -8.43 52.41
C GLN A 3 67.79 -7.55 52.80
N LYS A 4 67.96 -6.56 53.67
CA LYS A 4 66.96 -5.63 54.10
C LYS A 4 66.50 -4.65 52.96
N ARG A 5 67.46 -4.29 52.09
CA ARG A 5 67.15 -3.41 50.93
C ARG A 5 66.36 -4.13 49.83
N ILE A 6 66.65 -5.39 49.54
CA ILE A 6 65.96 -6.22 48.58
C ILE A 6 64.48 -6.48 49.00
N ASN A 7 64.27 -6.78 50.28
CA ASN A 7 62.95 -7.03 50.82
C ASN A 7 62.06 -5.75 50.86
N LYS A 8 62.71 -4.57 51.06
CA LYS A 8 61.96 -3.28 51.02
C LYS A 8 61.58 -2.90 49.62
N ALA A 9 62.45 -3.15 48.62
CA ALA A 9 62.18 -2.93 47.23
C ALA A 9 61.04 -3.88 46.68
N LYS A 10 61.05 -5.14 47.09
CA LYS A 10 60.02 -6.12 46.73
C LYS A 10 58.67 -5.78 47.32
N ARG A 11 58.60 -5.33 48.58
CA ARG A 11 57.33 -4.86 49.23
C ARG A 11 56.80 -3.56 48.60
N SER A 12 57.68 -2.64 48.22
CA SER A 12 57.24 -1.40 47.53
C SER A 12 56.68 -1.69 46.14
N ASN A 13 57.25 -2.64 45.42
CA ASN A 13 56.78 -3.01 44.09
C ASN A 13 55.40 -3.78 44.12
N GLU A 14 55.26 -4.63 45.18
CA GLU A 14 53.94 -5.29 45.39
C GLU A 14 52.86 -4.32 45.86
N GLN A 15 53.17 -3.30 46.65
CA GLN A 15 52.23 -2.27 47.04
C GLN A 15 51.85 -1.36 45.87
N MET A 16 52.79 -0.96 45.03
CA MET A 16 52.44 -0.19 43.78
C MET A 16 51.61 -1.00 42.82
N ARG A 17 51.87 -2.29 42.66
CA ARG A 17 51.08 -3.18 41.80
C ARG A 17 49.66 -3.37 42.32
N ARG A 18 49.45 -3.45 43.63
CA ARG A 18 48.09 -3.53 44.24
C ARG A 18 47.36 -2.20 44.19
N LEU A 19 48.07 -1.06 44.28
CA LEU A 19 47.46 0.27 44.16
C LEU A 19 46.99 0.52 42.73
N SER A 20 47.79 0.17 41.73
CA SER A 20 47.42 0.29 40.31
C SER A 20 46.24 -0.62 39.95
N TRP A 21 46.22 -1.85 40.46
CA TRP A 21 45.07 -2.76 40.23
C TRP A 21 43.74 -2.20 40.77
N LYS A 22 43.72 -1.67 42.00
CA LYS A 22 42.56 -1.05 42.61
C LYS A 22 42.08 0.17 41.81
N THR A 23 43.01 0.94 41.28
CA THR A 23 42.68 2.11 40.44
C THR A 23 42.04 1.69 39.11
N TRP A 24 42.62 0.67 38.46
CA TRP A 24 42.08 0.12 37.23
C TRP A 24 40.69 -0.51 37.42
N VAL A 25 40.47 -1.21 38.53
CA VAL A 25 39.12 -1.75 38.87
C VAL A 25 38.11 -0.63 39.09
N ARG A 26 38.50 0.47 39.74
CA ARG A 26 37.61 1.64 39.91
C ARG A 26 37.27 2.29 38.57
N VAL A 27 38.25 2.47 37.70
CA VAL A 27 38.04 3.04 36.37
C VAL A 27 37.13 2.12 35.54
N ALA A 28 37.40 0.81 35.56
CA ALA A 28 36.54 -0.17 34.87
C ALA A 28 35.08 -0.16 35.38
N ALA A 29 34.90 -0.04 36.73
CA ALA A 29 33.57 0.04 37.31
C ALA A 29 32.83 1.30 36.87
N VAL A 30 33.47 2.46 36.78
CA VAL A 30 32.87 3.71 36.30
C VAL A 30 32.48 3.59 34.83
N ILE A 31 33.34 3.02 33.99
CA ILE A 31 33.07 2.76 32.58
C ILE A 31 31.86 1.80 32.44
N LEU A 32 31.82 0.74 33.25
CA LEU A 32 30.72 -0.23 33.23
C LEU A 32 29.38 0.40 33.65
N ILE A 33 29.41 1.27 34.70
CA ILE A 33 28.20 2.02 35.13
C ILE A 33 27.72 2.99 34.04
N MET A 34 28.62 3.58 33.24
CA MET A 34 28.23 4.42 32.11
C MET A 34 27.72 3.62 30.90
N LEU A 35 28.31 2.43 30.65
CA LEU A 35 27.91 1.62 29.48
C LEU A 35 26.64 0.82 29.69
N LEU A 36 26.34 0.38 30.93
CA LEU A 36 25.14 -0.42 31.23
C LEU A 36 23.82 0.30 30.86
N PRO A 37 23.58 1.57 31.26
CA PRO A 37 22.36 2.28 30.85
C PRO A 37 22.30 2.52 29.34
N PHE A 38 23.47 2.72 28.69
CA PHE A 38 23.52 2.87 27.24
C PHE A 38 23.17 1.55 26.51
N ALA A 39 23.71 0.42 26.96
CA ALA A 39 23.36 -0.90 26.45
C ALA A 39 21.89 -1.24 26.74
N GLY A 40 21.40 -0.94 27.95
CA GLY A 40 19.98 -1.12 28.32
C GLY A 40 19.04 -0.28 27.49
N TYR A 41 19.42 0.96 27.17
CA TYR A 41 18.64 1.84 26.27
C TYR A 41 18.54 1.27 24.86
N TRP A 42 19.67 0.79 24.30
CA TRP A 42 19.67 0.18 22.97
C TRP A 42 18.87 -1.12 22.92
N GLN A 43 19.03 -1.98 23.91
CA GLN A 43 18.33 -3.26 24.01
C GLN A 43 16.81 -3.06 24.27
N GLY A 44 16.46 -2.06 25.09
CA GLY A 44 15.08 -1.67 25.34
C GLY A 44 14.39 -1.12 24.09
N LYS A 45 15.08 -0.30 23.29
CA LYS A 45 14.56 0.25 22.02
C LYS A 45 14.28 -0.85 21.00
N GLU A 46 15.15 -1.85 20.90
CA GLU A 46 14.98 -2.99 19.97
C GLU A 46 13.84 -3.91 20.42
N SER A 47 13.72 -4.17 21.72
CA SER A 47 12.68 -5.02 22.30
C SER A 47 11.27 -4.42 22.14
N VAL A 48 11.14 -3.09 22.30
CA VAL A 48 9.86 -2.39 22.10
C VAL A 48 9.42 -2.45 20.64
N LYS A 49 10.34 -2.35 19.69
CA LYS A 49 10.04 -2.47 18.25
C LYS A 49 9.47 -3.84 17.87
N GLN A 50 9.92 -4.91 18.50
CA GLN A 50 9.44 -6.27 18.24
C GLN A 50 8.05 -6.54 18.84
N THR A 51 7.57 -5.68 19.73
CA THR A 51 6.27 -5.82 20.41
C THR A 51 5.13 -5.10 19.67
N PHE A 52 5.45 -4.26 18.67
CA PHE A 52 4.43 -3.56 17.90
C PHE A 52 3.62 -4.53 17.04
N ALA A 53 2.32 -4.61 17.33
CA ALA A 53 1.37 -5.32 16.49
C ALA A 53 1.11 -4.54 15.19
N ASP A 54 0.82 -5.27 14.12
CA ASP A 54 0.36 -4.66 12.88
C ASP A 54 -1.08 -4.14 13.05
N ILE A 55 -1.34 -2.92 12.62
CA ILE A 55 -2.68 -2.33 12.52
C ILE A 55 -3.22 -2.66 11.14
N VAL A 56 -4.40 -3.26 11.11
CA VAL A 56 -5.11 -3.63 9.88
C VAL A 56 -6.32 -2.72 9.73
N VAL A 57 -6.43 -2.05 8.58
CA VAL A 57 -7.62 -1.27 8.22
C VAL A 57 -8.16 -1.78 6.89
N GLU A 58 -9.45 -2.12 6.90
CA GLU A 58 -10.14 -2.68 5.74
C GLU A 58 -11.35 -1.82 5.35
N ALA A 59 -11.61 -1.74 4.06
CA ALA A 59 -12.85 -1.27 3.49
C ALA A 59 -13.59 -2.48 2.90
N PRO A 60 -14.75 -2.89 3.48
CA PRO A 60 -15.49 -4.05 2.98
C PRO A 60 -16.06 -3.78 1.59
N LEU A 61 -16.52 -4.84 0.91
CA LEU A 61 -17.25 -4.69 -0.35
C LEU A 61 -18.50 -3.82 -0.13
N GLY A 62 -18.81 -2.97 -1.09
CA GLY A 62 -19.94 -2.03 -1.01
C GLY A 62 -19.67 -0.77 -0.15
N ALA A 63 -18.52 -0.66 0.50
CA ALA A 63 -18.20 0.48 1.37
C ALA A 63 -16.81 1.05 1.09
N ARG A 64 -16.58 2.27 1.57
CA ARG A 64 -15.29 2.95 1.52
C ARG A 64 -14.88 3.41 2.90
N THR A 65 -13.59 3.48 3.16
CA THR A 65 -13.06 3.91 4.46
C THR A 65 -12.16 5.12 4.27
N LYS A 66 -12.42 6.17 5.07
CA LYS A 66 -11.57 7.35 5.16
C LYS A 66 -10.86 7.34 6.50
N LEU A 67 -9.54 7.56 6.53
CA LEU A 67 -8.77 7.62 7.75
C LEU A 67 -7.59 8.57 7.63
N TYR A 68 -7.06 8.97 8.79
CA TYR A 68 -5.77 9.64 8.89
C TYR A 68 -4.77 8.68 9.51
N LEU A 69 -3.61 8.55 8.89
CA LEU A 69 -2.48 7.81 9.47
C LEU A 69 -1.80 8.63 10.57
N PRO A 70 -0.99 8.01 11.46
CA PRO A 70 -0.33 8.72 12.56
C PRO A 70 0.57 9.90 12.14
N ASP A 71 1.06 9.90 10.90
CA ASP A 71 1.87 10.98 10.32
C ASP A 71 1.04 12.14 9.72
N GLY A 72 -0.29 12.09 9.87
CA GLY A 72 -1.24 13.05 9.32
C GLY A 72 -1.60 12.82 7.84
N THR A 73 -1.08 11.77 7.19
CA THR A 73 -1.46 11.39 5.83
C THR A 73 -2.93 11.01 5.78
N LEU A 74 -3.68 11.63 4.85
CA LEU A 74 -5.06 11.25 4.55
C LEU A 74 -5.09 10.08 3.58
N VAL A 75 -5.85 9.04 3.92
CA VAL A 75 -6.08 7.87 3.08
C VAL A 75 -7.56 7.64 2.87
N TRP A 76 -7.95 7.39 1.64
CA TRP A 76 -9.23 6.81 1.28
C TRP A 76 -9.00 5.41 0.73
N LEU A 77 -9.68 4.43 1.26
CA LEU A 77 -9.69 3.04 0.77
C LEU A 77 -10.98 2.78 0.03
N ASN A 78 -10.88 2.30 -1.20
CA ASN A 78 -12.02 1.89 -2.00
C ASN A 78 -12.52 0.51 -1.55
N ALA A 79 -13.72 0.14 -1.98
CA ALA A 79 -14.37 -1.11 -1.61
C ALA A 79 -13.49 -2.35 -1.89
N GLY A 80 -13.41 -3.27 -0.93
CA GLY A 80 -12.58 -4.47 -1.00
C GLY A 80 -11.08 -4.21 -0.85
N SER A 81 -10.68 -3.09 -0.24
CA SER A 81 -9.27 -2.72 -0.04
C SER A 81 -8.84 -2.84 1.39
N LYS A 82 -7.53 -3.06 1.59
CA LYS A 82 -6.91 -3.26 2.87
C LYS A 82 -5.53 -2.62 2.92
N ILE A 83 -5.21 -2.01 4.06
CA ILE A 83 -3.85 -1.58 4.40
C ILE A 83 -3.41 -2.20 5.73
N VAL A 84 -2.10 -2.43 5.84
CA VAL A 84 -1.47 -2.94 7.05
C VAL A 84 -0.22 -2.11 7.33
N TYR A 85 -0.11 -1.56 8.53
CA TYR A 85 1.04 -0.79 8.98
C TYR A 85 1.35 -1.06 10.45
N SER A 86 2.59 -0.81 10.89
CA SER A 86 2.99 -1.06 12.28
C SER A 86 2.50 0.05 13.20
N GLN A 87 2.37 -0.23 14.51
CA GLN A 87 2.11 0.79 15.54
C GLN A 87 3.20 1.86 15.61
N GLY A 88 4.41 1.57 15.14
CA GLY A 88 5.53 2.52 15.05
C GLY A 88 5.50 3.43 13.81
N PHE A 89 4.45 3.33 12.98
CA PHE A 89 4.31 4.12 11.78
C PHE A 89 4.35 5.63 12.07
N GLY A 90 5.15 6.37 11.31
CA GLY A 90 5.36 7.81 11.47
C GLY A 90 6.47 8.19 12.46
N VAL A 91 6.96 7.26 13.28
CA VAL A 91 8.06 7.44 14.22
C VAL A 91 9.34 6.77 13.71
N ASP A 92 9.26 5.49 13.44
CA ASP A 92 10.41 4.69 12.98
C ASP A 92 10.51 4.61 11.46
N ASP A 93 9.37 4.48 10.80
CA ASP A 93 9.23 4.46 9.35
C ASP A 93 7.82 4.92 8.94
N ARG A 94 7.59 5.04 7.64
CA ARG A 94 6.31 5.38 7.03
C ARG A 94 5.96 4.35 5.96
N ARG A 95 6.02 3.07 6.36
CA ARG A 95 5.77 1.93 5.47
C ARG A 95 4.43 1.29 5.75
N LEU A 96 3.67 1.03 4.70
CA LEU A 96 2.46 0.24 4.76
C LEU A 96 2.43 -0.79 3.63
N LYS A 97 1.72 -1.90 3.86
CA LYS A 97 1.34 -2.87 2.83
C LYS A 97 -0.08 -2.55 2.38
N MET A 98 -0.37 -2.72 1.10
CA MET A 98 -1.69 -2.46 0.54
C MET A 98 -2.12 -3.56 -0.42
N GLU A 99 -3.41 -3.90 -0.36
CA GLU A 99 -4.14 -4.66 -1.36
C GLU A 99 -5.41 -3.88 -1.71
N GLY A 100 -5.74 -3.79 -3.00
CA GLY A 100 -6.92 -3.06 -3.46
C GLY A 100 -6.62 -1.69 -4.06
N GLU A 101 -7.46 -0.69 -3.80
CA GLU A 101 -7.33 0.66 -4.33
C GLU A 101 -7.39 1.69 -3.20
N GLY A 102 -6.39 2.57 -3.19
CA GLY A 102 -6.30 3.67 -2.24
C GLY A 102 -5.92 4.98 -2.90
N TYR A 103 -6.54 6.05 -2.43
CA TYR A 103 -6.12 7.43 -2.70
C TYR A 103 -5.41 7.99 -1.49
N PHE A 104 -4.27 8.60 -1.70
CA PHE A 104 -3.38 9.09 -0.66
C PHE A 104 -3.07 10.58 -0.86
N GLU A 105 -3.23 11.36 0.21
CA GLU A 105 -2.67 12.70 0.35
C GLU A 105 -1.57 12.64 1.41
N VAL A 106 -0.35 12.37 0.96
CA VAL A 106 0.77 12.11 1.86
C VAL A 106 1.33 13.40 2.42
N THR A 107 1.41 13.48 3.75
CA THR A 107 2.08 14.58 4.46
C THR A 107 3.54 14.65 4.06
N ARG A 108 4.01 15.86 3.69
CA ARG A 108 5.39 16.07 3.25
C ARG A 108 6.37 15.85 4.39
N ASN A 109 7.29 14.90 4.20
CA ASN A 109 8.41 14.64 5.08
C ASN A 109 9.60 14.10 4.24
N PRO A 110 10.63 14.91 3.97
CA PRO A 110 11.78 14.50 3.18
C PRO A 110 12.72 13.55 3.93
N ASP A 111 12.71 13.55 5.27
CA ASP A 111 13.64 12.77 6.09
C ASP A 111 13.21 11.31 6.21
N ILE A 112 11.90 11.06 6.25
CA ILE A 112 11.33 9.71 6.33
C ILE A 112 10.38 9.52 5.13
N PRO A 113 10.81 8.86 4.06
CA PRO A 113 9.97 8.58 2.90
C PRO A 113 8.75 7.74 3.26
N PHE A 114 7.62 8.02 2.61
CA PHE A 114 6.42 7.20 2.68
C PHE A 114 6.49 6.10 1.63
N GLU A 115 6.29 4.84 2.05
CA GLU A 115 6.38 3.68 1.18
C GLU A 115 5.08 2.87 1.21
N VAL A 116 4.53 2.58 0.02
CA VAL A 116 3.44 1.62 -0.15
C VAL A 116 4.00 0.37 -0.79
N LYS A 117 3.91 -0.75 -0.07
CA LYS A 117 4.39 -2.05 -0.53
C LYS A 117 3.24 -2.92 -1.01
N THR A 118 3.41 -3.49 -2.18
CA THR A 118 2.53 -4.53 -2.71
C THR A 118 3.37 -5.72 -3.20
N LYS A 119 2.72 -6.77 -3.67
CA LYS A 119 3.41 -7.95 -4.18
C LYS A 119 4.19 -7.67 -5.47
N GLU A 120 3.66 -6.80 -6.33
CA GLU A 120 4.15 -6.60 -7.70
C GLU A 120 4.97 -5.32 -7.86
N VAL A 121 4.61 -4.26 -7.14
CA VAL A 121 5.25 -2.94 -7.27
C VAL A 121 5.27 -2.21 -5.93
N ASN A 122 6.42 -1.66 -5.58
CA ASN A 122 6.57 -0.77 -4.44
C ASN A 122 6.63 0.69 -4.89
N LEU A 123 6.03 1.55 -4.10
CA LEU A 123 5.91 2.98 -4.37
C LEU A 123 6.56 3.76 -3.23
N LYS A 124 7.34 4.80 -3.58
CA LYS A 124 8.02 5.68 -2.63
C LYS A 124 7.78 7.15 -2.96
N VAL A 125 7.38 7.93 -1.93
CA VAL A 125 7.08 9.36 -2.05
C VAL A 125 7.56 10.15 -0.84
N LEU A 126 7.66 11.48 -0.97
CA LEU A 126 8.05 12.39 0.12
C LEU A 126 6.92 13.34 0.56
N GLY A 127 5.86 13.47 -0.24
CA GLY A 127 4.72 14.36 -0.04
C GLY A 127 4.00 14.54 -1.37
N THR A 128 2.94 13.78 -1.59
CA THR A 128 2.43 13.48 -2.94
C THR A 128 0.95 13.10 -2.84
N LYS A 129 0.16 13.50 -3.85
CA LYS A 129 -1.22 13.05 -4.01
C LYS A 129 -1.31 12.09 -5.19
N PHE A 130 -1.74 10.88 -4.91
CA PHE A 130 -1.82 9.81 -5.91
C PHE A 130 -2.94 8.82 -5.64
N ASN A 131 -3.41 8.14 -6.68
CA ASN A 131 -4.28 6.97 -6.59
C ASN A 131 -3.50 5.73 -6.99
N PHE A 132 -3.56 4.69 -6.18
CA PHE A 132 -2.91 3.41 -6.43
C PHE A 132 -3.95 2.29 -6.40
N ARG A 133 -4.09 1.56 -7.52
CA ARG A 133 -4.97 0.41 -7.66
C ARG A 133 -4.15 -0.85 -7.91
N ASN A 134 -4.28 -1.81 -7.00
CA ASN A 134 -3.62 -3.11 -7.09
C ASN A 134 -4.46 -4.20 -6.38
N TYR A 135 -5.62 -4.54 -6.94
CA TYR A 135 -6.42 -5.65 -6.43
C TYR A 135 -5.80 -6.99 -6.81
N PRO A 136 -5.81 -8.02 -5.92
CA PRO A 136 -5.22 -9.33 -6.23
C PRO A 136 -5.79 -10.00 -7.49
N ASP A 137 -7.08 -9.81 -7.74
CA ASP A 137 -7.83 -10.38 -8.86
C ASP A 137 -7.79 -9.53 -10.16
N ASP A 138 -7.15 -8.36 -10.14
CA ASP A 138 -6.93 -7.56 -11.35
C ASP A 138 -5.63 -7.98 -12.06
N ASP A 139 -5.65 -7.94 -13.40
CA ASP A 139 -4.51 -8.28 -14.25
C ASP A 139 -3.43 -7.17 -14.25
N GLU A 140 -3.81 -5.98 -13.79
CA GLU A 140 -2.98 -4.78 -13.83
C GLU A 140 -2.88 -4.10 -12.46
N ALA A 141 -1.70 -3.52 -12.17
CA ALA A 141 -1.52 -2.53 -11.14
C ALA A 141 -1.41 -1.14 -11.79
N ILE A 142 -2.11 -0.14 -11.23
CA ILE A 142 -2.20 1.20 -11.82
C ILE A 142 -1.89 2.26 -10.77
N VAL A 143 -0.94 3.15 -11.07
CA VAL A 143 -0.65 4.35 -10.27
C VAL A 143 -0.94 5.59 -11.09
N ASN A 144 -1.76 6.50 -10.57
CA ASN A 144 -2.03 7.82 -11.17
C ASN A 144 -1.51 8.91 -10.23
N LEU A 145 -0.69 9.81 -10.73
CA LEU A 145 -0.09 10.89 -9.95
C LEU A 145 -0.79 12.22 -10.22
N MET A 146 -1.32 12.85 -9.14
CA MET A 146 -1.97 14.16 -9.19
C MET A 146 -1.01 15.29 -8.85
N GLU A 147 -0.18 15.10 -7.80
CA GLU A 147 0.70 16.16 -7.29
C GLU A 147 1.98 15.53 -6.70
N GLY A 148 3.12 16.18 -6.92
CA GLY A 148 4.42 15.76 -6.38
C GLY A 148 5.21 14.86 -7.33
N LYS A 149 5.86 13.82 -6.77
CA LYS A 149 6.70 12.86 -7.50
C LYS A 149 6.57 11.47 -6.87
N VAL A 150 6.47 10.45 -7.71
CA VAL A 150 6.43 9.04 -7.29
C VAL A 150 7.63 8.33 -7.89
N ALA A 151 8.34 7.54 -7.08
CA ALA A 151 9.30 6.53 -7.52
C ALA A 151 8.64 5.15 -7.39
N LEU A 152 8.75 4.34 -8.44
CA LEU A 152 8.15 3.01 -8.54
C LEU A 152 9.25 1.97 -8.74
N HIS A 153 9.27 0.98 -7.86
CA HIS A 153 10.15 -0.18 -7.93
C HIS A 153 9.36 -1.41 -8.35
N ASN A 154 9.85 -2.13 -9.35
CA ASN A 154 9.22 -3.34 -9.87
C ASN A 154 9.71 -4.55 -9.09
N GLU A 155 8.81 -5.30 -8.47
CA GLU A 155 9.14 -6.49 -7.66
C GLU A 155 9.16 -7.79 -8.51
N ILE A 156 8.61 -7.75 -9.74
CA ILE A 156 8.55 -8.92 -10.62
C ILE A 156 9.78 -8.98 -11.53
N LYS A 157 10.20 -7.81 -12.03
CA LYS A 157 11.25 -7.71 -13.06
C LYS A 157 12.35 -6.75 -12.61
N CYS A 158 13.61 -7.20 -12.66
CA CYS A 158 14.75 -6.35 -12.39
C CYS A 158 14.86 -5.27 -13.47
N MET A 159 14.54 -4.02 -13.11
CA MET A 159 14.61 -2.85 -13.97
C MET A 159 14.86 -1.57 -13.14
N PRO A 160 15.38 -0.50 -13.76
CA PRO A 160 15.54 0.78 -13.07
C PRO A 160 14.21 1.31 -12.53
N GLU A 161 14.27 2.11 -11.45
CA GLU A 161 13.10 2.79 -10.91
C GLU A 161 12.43 3.67 -11.97
N LEU A 162 11.10 3.60 -12.03
CA LEU A 162 10.27 4.43 -12.89
C LEU A 162 9.76 5.62 -12.08
N TYR A 163 9.95 6.83 -12.62
CA TYR A 163 9.46 8.06 -11.99
C TYR A 163 8.25 8.61 -12.72
N LEU A 164 7.21 9.01 -11.93
CA LEU A 164 6.05 9.73 -12.43
C LEU A 164 6.12 11.21 -12.06
N LYS A 165 5.60 12.04 -12.96
CA LYS A 165 5.27 13.46 -12.77
C LYS A 165 3.75 13.64 -12.71
N PRO A 166 3.25 14.79 -12.22
CA PRO A 166 1.81 15.09 -12.24
C PRO A 166 1.20 14.86 -13.62
N ASP A 167 -0.03 14.33 -13.64
CA ASP A 167 -0.77 13.92 -14.82
C ASP A 167 -0.10 12.80 -15.64
N GLU A 168 0.76 12.01 -15.00
CA GLU A 168 1.27 10.75 -15.56
C GLU A 168 0.63 9.55 -14.83
N LYS A 169 0.44 8.47 -15.59
CA LYS A 169 -0.07 7.18 -15.16
C LYS A 169 0.95 6.09 -15.47
N MET A 170 1.17 5.18 -14.54
CA MET A 170 1.83 3.91 -14.77
C MET A 170 0.77 2.80 -14.79
N VAL A 171 0.86 1.91 -15.78
CA VAL A 171 0.11 0.64 -15.84
C VAL A 171 1.12 -0.48 -15.89
N MET A 172 1.03 -1.41 -14.94
CA MET A 172 1.86 -2.60 -14.88
C MET A 172 1.02 -3.83 -15.18
N ASN A 173 1.46 -4.65 -16.12
CA ASN A 173 0.92 -5.99 -16.31
C ASN A 173 1.53 -6.92 -15.25
N LYS A 174 0.69 -7.51 -14.40
CA LYS A 174 1.15 -8.33 -13.28
C LYS A 174 1.76 -9.66 -13.69
N ALA A 175 1.34 -10.21 -14.81
CA ALA A 175 1.86 -11.49 -15.30
C ALA A 175 3.28 -11.34 -15.86
N THR A 176 3.56 -10.24 -16.55
CA THR A 176 4.85 -10.02 -17.26
C THR A 176 5.80 -9.08 -16.52
N GLY A 177 5.30 -8.29 -15.57
CA GLY A 177 6.05 -7.21 -14.94
C GLY A 177 6.31 -6.02 -15.86
N GLU A 178 5.70 -5.96 -17.05
CA GLU A 178 5.88 -4.84 -17.96
C GLU A 178 5.19 -3.57 -17.43
N MET A 179 5.94 -2.47 -17.33
CA MET A 179 5.44 -1.18 -16.88
C MET A 179 5.38 -0.19 -18.05
N LYS A 180 4.19 0.39 -18.28
CA LYS A 180 3.98 1.44 -19.29
C LYS A 180 3.61 2.75 -18.62
N LYS A 181 4.32 3.82 -18.98
CA LYS A 181 4.02 5.19 -18.53
C LYS A 181 3.31 5.95 -19.65
N THR A 182 2.20 6.62 -19.29
CA THR A 182 1.41 7.42 -20.22
C THR A 182 0.89 8.69 -19.54
N SER A 183 0.63 9.74 -20.32
CA SER A 183 -0.08 10.93 -19.82
C SER A 183 -1.55 10.63 -19.58
N THR A 184 -2.14 11.27 -18.56
CA THR A 184 -3.56 11.09 -18.19
C THR A 184 -4.10 12.35 -17.52
N LYS A 185 -5.41 12.47 -17.43
CA LYS A 185 -6.07 13.43 -16.51
C LYS A 185 -6.21 12.75 -15.15
N ALA A 186 -5.15 12.80 -14.33
CA ALA A 186 -5.05 12.02 -13.09
C ALA A 186 -6.24 12.20 -12.13
N LYS A 187 -6.86 13.39 -12.08
CA LYS A 187 -8.07 13.67 -11.28
C LYS A 187 -9.27 12.77 -11.60
N ARG A 188 -9.31 12.13 -12.77
CA ARG A 188 -10.40 11.18 -13.10
C ARG A 188 -10.25 9.83 -12.43
N SER A 189 -9.07 9.51 -11.91
CA SER A 189 -8.81 8.22 -11.26
C SER A 189 -9.36 8.14 -9.83
N ASN A 190 -9.67 9.28 -9.21
CA ASN A 190 -10.19 9.36 -7.85
C ASN A 190 -11.67 9.80 -7.74
N THR A 191 -12.44 9.78 -8.85
CA THR A 191 -13.87 10.13 -8.84
C THR A 191 -14.68 9.22 -7.91
N TRP A 192 -14.19 8.00 -7.68
CA TRP A 192 -14.82 7.05 -6.77
C TRP A 192 -14.90 7.57 -5.31
N ILE A 193 -14.05 8.51 -4.90
CA ILE A 193 -14.12 9.18 -3.59
C ILE A 193 -15.45 9.94 -3.44
N ASN A 194 -15.99 10.46 -4.55
CA ASN A 194 -17.25 11.18 -4.64
C ASN A 194 -18.40 10.27 -5.08
N ASP A 195 -18.29 8.96 -4.85
CA ASP A 195 -19.29 7.96 -5.24
C ASP A 195 -19.56 7.87 -6.76
N GLU A 196 -18.61 8.29 -7.60
CA GLU A 196 -18.73 8.23 -9.04
C GLU A 196 -17.89 7.09 -9.63
N LEU A 197 -18.53 6.22 -10.41
CA LEU A 197 -17.88 5.22 -11.25
C LEU A 197 -17.73 5.80 -12.66
N PHE A 198 -16.51 6.08 -13.06
CA PHE A 198 -16.18 6.55 -14.39
C PHE A 198 -15.62 5.41 -15.23
N PHE A 199 -16.26 5.12 -16.36
CA PHE A 199 -15.84 4.14 -17.35
C PHE A 199 -15.46 4.89 -18.64
N ASP A 200 -14.21 4.76 -19.08
CA ASP A 200 -13.67 5.39 -20.29
C ASP A 200 -13.18 4.28 -21.22
N GLU A 201 -14.01 3.85 -22.16
CA GLU A 201 -13.74 2.73 -23.07
C GLU A 201 -13.23 1.47 -22.32
N LEU A 202 -13.83 1.21 -21.15
CA LEU A 202 -13.38 0.13 -20.28
C LEU A 202 -14.04 -1.20 -20.70
N PRO A 203 -13.28 -2.31 -20.83
CA PRO A 203 -13.83 -3.63 -21.09
C PRO A 203 -14.82 -4.08 -20.03
N LEU A 204 -15.90 -4.77 -20.45
CA LEU A 204 -16.99 -5.16 -19.56
C LEU A 204 -16.54 -6.06 -18.41
N LYS A 205 -15.53 -6.92 -18.61
CA LYS A 205 -14.91 -7.71 -17.54
C LYS A 205 -14.35 -6.85 -16.40
N HIS A 206 -13.74 -5.70 -16.71
CA HIS A 206 -13.23 -4.76 -15.71
C HIS A 206 -14.33 -3.92 -15.07
N ILE A 207 -15.36 -3.57 -15.84
CA ILE A 207 -16.57 -2.89 -15.32
C ILE A 207 -17.27 -3.80 -14.31
N ALA A 208 -17.47 -5.07 -14.63
CA ALA A 208 -18.08 -6.05 -13.73
C ALA A 208 -17.34 -6.13 -12.40
N LYS A 209 -16.00 -6.23 -12.41
CA LYS A 209 -15.18 -6.24 -11.19
C LYS A 209 -15.39 -4.96 -10.35
N ARG A 210 -15.45 -3.78 -10.98
CA ARG A 210 -15.70 -2.52 -10.26
C ARG A 210 -17.11 -2.46 -9.66
N LEU A 211 -18.12 -2.93 -10.39
CA LEU A 211 -19.49 -3.01 -9.89
C LEU A 211 -19.63 -4.02 -8.76
N MET A 212 -19.03 -5.21 -8.88
CA MET A 212 -19.00 -6.21 -7.82
C MET A 212 -18.45 -5.63 -6.52
N ARG A 213 -17.32 -4.91 -6.60
CA ARG A 213 -16.70 -4.28 -5.41
C ARG A 213 -17.57 -3.16 -4.85
N SER A 214 -18.08 -2.27 -5.71
CA SER A 214 -18.84 -1.08 -5.27
C SER A 214 -20.23 -1.39 -4.71
N TYR A 215 -20.86 -2.49 -5.12
CA TYR A 215 -22.20 -2.89 -4.68
C TYR A 215 -22.23 -4.16 -3.81
N GLY A 216 -21.09 -4.83 -3.65
CA GLY A 216 -21.01 -6.07 -2.88
C GLY A 216 -21.82 -7.22 -3.51
N VAL A 217 -21.89 -7.28 -4.82
CA VAL A 217 -22.68 -8.27 -5.59
C VAL A 217 -21.77 -9.17 -6.42
N GLU A 218 -22.29 -10.29 -6.87
CA GLU A 218 -21.60 -11.19 -7.80
C GLU A 218 -22.10 -10.98 -9.23
N ILE A 219 -21.17 -10.80 -10.19
CA ILE A 219 -21.47 -10.59 -11.61
C ILE A 219 -20.65 -11.56 -12.46
N ILE A 220 -21.32 -12.30 -13.32
CA ILE A 220 -20.68 -13.19 -14.30
C ILE A 220 -20.83 -12.54 -15.69
N VAL A 221 -19.73 -12.46 -16.42
CA VAL A 221 -19.71 -11.92 -17.78
C VAL A 221 -19.49 -13.07 -18.77
N ALA A 222 -20.39 -13.24 -19.73
CA ALA A 222 -20.22 -14.21 -20.79
C ALA A 222 -18.95 -13.91 -21.60
N ASP A 223 -18.21 -14.94 -22.02
CA ASP A 223 -16.91 -14.80 -22.70
C ASP A 223 -16.98 -13.89 -23.93
N SER A 224 -18.08 -13.99 -24.70
CA SER A 224 -18.32 -13.14 -25.87
C SER A 224 -18.49 -11.65 -25.58
N LEU A 225 -18.67 -11.26 -24.30
CA LEU A 225 -18.86 -9.87 -23.88
C LEU A 225 -17.66 -9.30 -23.12
N GLN A 226 -16.71 -10.10 -22.70
CA GLN A 226 -15.64 -9.69 -21.78
C GLN A 226 -14.86 -8.47 -22.27
N ASP A 227 -14.56 -8.39 -23.55
CA ASP A 227 -13.76 -7.32 -24.17
C ASP A 227 -14.61 -6.18 -24.75
N LYS A 228 -15.95 -6.26 -24.65
CA LYS A 228 -16.84 -5.21 -25.10
C LYS A 228 -16.66 -3.96 -24.24
N ARG A 229 -16.47 -2.81 -24.88
CA ARG A 229 -16.12 -1.56 -24.19
C ARG A 229 -17.33 -0.68 -23.98
N PHE A 230 -17.38 -0.05 -22.82
CA PHE A 230 -18.43 0.91 -22.45
C PHE A 230 -17.80 2.22 -21.98
N TYR A 231 -18.54 3.29 -22.27
CA TYR A 231 -18.29 4.62 -21.75
C TYR A 231 -19.48 5.06 -20.90
N GLY A 232 -19.22 5.65 -19.72
CA GLY A 232 -20.29 6.17 -18.89
C GLY A 232 -19.80 6.67 -17.53
N VAL A 233 -20.66 7.45 -16.88
CA VAL A 233 -20.49 7.92 -15.51
C VAL A 233 -21.73 7.54 -14.72
N PHE A 234 -21.53 6.84 -13.60
CA PHE A 234 -22.61 6.39 -12.72
C PHE A 234 -22.32 6.85 -11.29
N LYS A 235 -23.33 7.39 -10.61
CA LYS A 235 -23.26 7.65 -9.17
C LYS A 235 -23.66 6.38 -8.43
N VAL A 236 -22.84 5.94 -7.49
CA VAL A 236 -23.17 4.78 -6.63
C VAL A 236 -24.19 5.19 -5.60
N GLN A 237 -24.02 6.35 -4.99
CA GLN A 237 -24.98 6.89 -4.03
C GLN A 237 -26.28 7.30 -4.73
N GLY A 238 -27.40 6.72 -4.28
CA GLY A 238 -28.74 6.99 -4.83
C GLY A 238 -29.15 6.11 -6.01
N ASN A 239 -28.24 5.27 -6.54
CA ASN A 239 -28.56 4.29 -7.58
C ASN A 239 -28.30 2.87 -7.05
N THR A 240 -29.25 1.98 -7.28
CA THR A 240 -29.06 0.55 -7.03
C THR A 240 -28.22 -0.06 -8.15
N ILE A 241 -27.65 -1.25 -7.90
CA ILE A 241 -26.97 -2.00 -8.97
C ILE A 241 -27.89 -2.21 -10.18
N LYS A 242 -29.19 -2.45 -9.94
CA LYS A 242 -30.16 -2.64 -11.00
C LYS A 242 -30.30 -1.39 -11.89
N ASP A 243 -30.35 -0.20 -11.32
CA ASP A 243 -30.44 1.06 -12.07
C ASP A 243 -29.25 1.23 -13.03
N VAL A 244 -28.03 0.90 -12.54
CA VAL A 244 -26.81 0.93 -13.35
C VAL A 244 -26.85 -0.10 -14.47
N LEU A 245 -27.30 -1.31 -14.17
CA LEU A 245 -27.40 -2.39 -15.17
C LEU A 245 -28.46 -2.11 -16.20
N ASP A 246 -29.63 -1.55 -15.81
CA ASP A 246 -30.68 -1.14 -16.72
C ASP A 246 -30.19 -0.01 -17.67
N ALA A 247 -29.45 0.97 -17.14
CA ALA A 247 -28.84 2.00 -17.96
C ALA A 247 -27.82 1.44 -18.96
N MET A 248 -26.99 0.47 -18.54
CA MET A 248 -26.07 -0.20 -19.45
C MET A 248 -26.77 -1.04 -20.50
N ALA A 249 -27.82 -1.76 -20.11
CA ALA A 249 -28.64 -2.58 -21.04
C ALA A 249 -29.40 -1.74 -22.06
N SER A 250 -29.80 -0.49 -21.71
CA SER A 250 -30.49 0.43 -22.62
C SER A 250 -29.65 0.82 -23.84
N THR A 251 -28.35 0.64 -23.81
CA THR A 251 -27.46 0.84 -24.96
C THR A 251 -27.58 -0.26 -26.01
N ASN A 252 -28.41 -1.26 -25.80
CA ASN A 252 -28.58 -2.44 -26.65
C ASN A 252 -27.29 -3.23 -26.94
N GLN A 253 -26.26 -3.05 -26.14
CA GLN A 253 -25.00 -3.74 -26.32
C GLN A 253 -24.88 -5.01 -25.46
N MET A 254 -25.69 -5.14 -24.41
CA MET A 254 -25.77 -6.29 -23.54
C MET A 254 -27.18 -6.44 -22.98
N LYS A 255 -27.48 -7.62 -22.44
CA LYS A 255 -28.59 -7.87 -21.50
C LYS A 255 -28.04 -8.45 -20.24
N TYR A 256 -28.82 -8.45 -19.19
CA TYR A 256 -28.48 -9.17 -17.96
C TYR A 256 -29.73 -9.91 -17.44
N ARG A 257 -29.45 -10.94 -16.64
CA ARG A 257 -30.47 -11.67 -15.87
C ARG A 257 -29.94 -11.87 -14.46
N TYR A 258 -30.86 -12.03 -13.52
CA TYR A 258 -30.53 -12.33 -12.13
C TYR A 258 -30.96 -13.76 -11.81
N GLU A 259 -29.98 -14.61 -11.48
CA GLU A 259 -30.19 -16.02 -11.20
C GLU A 259 -29.27 -16.47 -10.06
N ASN A 260 -29.83 -17.23 -9.11
CA ASN A 260 -29.07 -17.81 -7.99
C ASN A 260 -28.20 -16.81 -7.21
N GLY A 261 -28.72 -15.57 -6.99
CA GLY A 261 -27.99 -14.55 -6.25
C GLY A 261 -26.94 -13.78 -7.08
N LYS A 262 -26.81 -14.05 -8.38
CA LYS A 262 -25.79 -13.47 -9.26
C LYS A 262 -26.42 -12.75 -10.44
N TYR A 263 -25.77 -11.67 -10.90
CA TYR A 263 -26.10 -11.02 -12.16
C TYR A 263 -25.28 -11.66 -13.29
N ILE A 264 -25.93 -12.05 -14.37
CA ILE A 264 -25.28 -12.70 -15.52
C ILE A 264 -25.44 -11.80 -16.74
N PHE A 265 -24.34 -11.28 -17.27
CA PHE A 265 -24.32 -10.50 -18.50
C PHE A 265 -24.29 -11.42 -19.70
N CYS A 266 -25.22 -11.25 -20.62
CA CYS A 266 -25.41 -12.08 -21.80
C CYS A 266 -25.66 -11.24 -23.07
N LEU A 267 -25.50 -11.85 -24.22
CA LEU A 267 -25.84 -11.25 -25.50
C LEU A 267 -27.38 -11.13 -25.68
N LEU A 268 -27.78 -10.16 -26.49
CA LEU A 268 -29.14 -10.17 -27.11
C LEU A 268 -29.23 -11.38 -28.03
N TYR A 269 -29.91 -12.45 -27.60
CA TYR A 269 -30.41 -13.42 -28.55
C TYR A 269 -31.54 -12.77 -29.30
N THR A 270 -31.29 -12.35 -30.54
CA THR A 270 -32.39 -12.23 -31.51
C THR A 270 -32.86 -13.63 -31.79
N SER A 271 -34.03 -14.04 -31.27
CA SER A 271 -34.69 -15.24 -31.76
C SER A 271 -34.72 -15.17 -33.29
N PRO A 272 -34.29 -16.21 -34.02
CA PRO A 272 -34.58 -16.25 -35.42
C PRO A 272 -36.10 -16.20 -35.53
N SER A 273 -36.59 -15.18 -36.29
CA SER A 273 -38.02 -15.11 -36.64
C SER A 273 -38.41 -16.47 -37.23
N PRO A 274 -39.50 -17.10 -36.80
CA PRO A 274 -40.03 -18.25 -37.53
C PRO A 274 -40.29 -17.76 -38.95
N ARG A 275 -39.56 -18.30 -39.92
CA ARG A 275 -39.91 -18.11 -41.32
C ARG A 275 -41.16 -18.94 -41.57
N ASP A 276 -42.23 -18.25 -41.97
CA ASP A 276 -43.41 -18.84 -42.59
C ASP A 276 -43.05 -19.71 -43.78
#